data_ad7f7d4b0763cf7075e5184900324b4c
#
_entry.id   ad7f7d4b0763cf7075e5184900324b4c
#
_cell.length_a   1.000
_cell.length_b   1.000
_cell.length_c   1.000
_cell.angle_alpha   90.00
_cell.angle_beta   90.00
_cell.angle_gamma   90.00
#
_symmetry.space_group_name_H-M   'P 1'
#
loop_
_entity.id
_entity.type
_entity.pdbx_description
1 polymer ?
#
loop_
_entity_poly.entity_id
_entity_poly.type
_entity_poly.pdbx_seq_one_letter_code
_entity_poly.pdbx_strand_id
1 'polypeptide(L)'
;MKVLRKIYTFAGVLAAISLLAACATEPEKMPEPMTPAPAPAPAPAPKPAPKPEPPKKVKPQFLNIEQKIELQGMPFAKAEMTADNKAELDKFLAALRKATKARGVVNVSAVVVTGHTDRIGSLKYNMGLSERRAVVVKNYLVSAGVDQKLIFWEGKAFKQPIPVTKFCDNKMKRKQLIECLAPNRRVTVEVVGRAINLKPKPKPAAKKPAAKKPAR
;
A
#
# COMPACT_ATOMS: atom_id res chain seq x y z
N MET A 1 43.96 32.65 0.63
CA MET A 1 43.11 33.10 -0.50
C MET A 1 41.69 33.29 -0.01
N LYS A 2 41.19 34.52 -0.11
CA LYS A 2 39.87 34.95 0.36
C LYS A 2 38.79 34.52 -0.64
N VAL A 3 37.70 33.90 -0.18
CA VAL A 3 36.51 33.68 -1.01
C VAL A 3 35.28 34.29 -0.36
N LEU A 4 34.77 35.22 -1.05
CA LEU A 4 33.67 36.14 -0.90
C LEU A 4 32.34 35.51 -0.46
N ARG A 5 31.73 36.09 0.57
CA ARG A 5 30.28 35.95 0.89
C ARG A 5 29.49 36.85 -0.07
N LYS A 6 28.49 36.29 -0.75
CA LYS A 6 27.42 37.07 -1.39
C LYS A 6 26.16 37.00 -0.54
N ILE A 7 25.84 38.13 0.06
CA ILE A 7 24.59 38.43 0.76
C ILE A 7 23.64 38.98 -0.30
N TYR A 8 22.47 38.43 -0.45
CA TYR A 8 21.35 39.02 -1.20
C TYR A 8 20.30 39.51 -0.20
N THR A 9 20.30 40.86 -0.06
CA THR A 9 19.22 41.62 0.55
C THR A 9 18.10 41.81 -0.48
N PHE A 10 16.89 41.39 -0.16
CA PHE A 10 15.69 41.80 -0.88
C PHE A 10 14.90 42.78 -0.03
N ALA A 11 14.86 44.04 -0.50
CA ALA A 11 14.08 45.12 0.03
C ALA A 11 12.61 44.99 -0.34
N GLY A 12 11.76 45.45 0.55
CA GLY A 12 10.32 45.38 0.45
C GLY A 12 9.69 46.34 -0.57
N VAL A 13 8.47 45.99 -0.95
CA VAL A 13 7.51 46.93 -1.53
C VAL A 13 6.17 46.75 -0.81
N LEU A 14 5.81 47.76 -0.04
CA LEU A 14 4.47 48.02 0.48
C LEU A 14 3.64 48.63 -0.63
N ALA A 15 2.49 48.08 -0.94
CA ALA A 15 1.45 48.72 -1.74
C ALA A 15 0.12 48.67 -0.93
N ALA A 16 -0.26 49.86 -0.48
CA ALA A 16 -1.56 50.14 0.08
C ALA A 16 -2.61 50.22 -1.02
N ILE A 17 -3.74 49.56 -0.84
CA ILE A 17 -4.91 49.75 -1.68
C ILE A 17 -6.10 50.13 -0.81
N SER A 18 -6.68 51.28 -1.18
CA SER A 18 -7.73 52.02 -0.55
C SER A 18 -9.10 51.35 -0.54
N LEU A 19 -9.83 51.57 0.54
CA LEU A 19 -11.28 51.31 0.65
C LEU A 19 -12.06 52.22 -0.29
N LEU A 20 -12.99 51.64 -1.05
CA LEU A 20 -14.13 52.36 -1.65
C LEU A 20 -15.42 51.72 -1.13
N ALA A 21 -16.10 52.46 -0.27
CA ALA A 21 -17.46 52.19 0.16
C ALA A 21 -18.43 52.61 -0.96
N ALA A 22 -19.25 51.69 -1.43
CA ALA A 22 -20.38 51.99 -2.28
C ALA A 22 -21.67 51.61 -1.53
N CYS A 23 -22.44 52.64 -1.16
CA CYS A 23 -23.82 52.55 -0.73
C CYS A 23 -24.68 52.05 -1.88
N ALA A 24 -25.40 50.96 -1.69
CA ALA A 24 -26.48 50.55 -2.57
C ALA A 24 -27.79 50.65 -1.80
N THR A 25 -28.60 51.57 -2.28
CA THR A 25 -30.00 51.81 -1.87
C THR A 25 -30.89 50.62 -2.19
N GLU A 26 -31.73 50.28 -1.23
CA GLU A 26 -32.72 49.22 -1.26
C GLU A 26 -33.92 49.69 -2.15
N PRO A 27 -34.41 48.88 -3.11
CA PRO A 27 -35.61 49.23 -3.84
C PRO A 27 -36.87 48.76 -3.09
N GLU A 28 -37.77 49.66 -3.00
CA GLU A 28 -39.11 49.61 -2.41
C GLU A 28 -39.97 48.45 -2.95
N LYS A 29 -40.59 47.71 -2.04
CA LYS A 29 -41.42 46.54 -2.31
C LYS A 29 -42.81 46.97 -2.82
N MET A 30 -43.08 46.73 -4.09
CA MET A 30 -44.40 46.87 -4.67
C MET A 30 -45.35 45.77 -4.14
N PRO A 31 -46.63 46.10 -3.86
CA PRO A 31 -47.62 45.12 -3.42
C PRO A 31 -48.01 44.15 -4.58
N GLU A 32 -48.00 42.87 -4.27
CA GLU A 32 -48.40 41.81 -5.21
C GLU A 32 -49.91 41.84 -5.47
N PRO A 33 -50.37 41.60 -6.71
CA PRO A 33 -51.79 41.47 -7.01
C PRO A 33 -52.32 40.12 -6.48
N MET A 34 -53.47 40.17 -5.78
CA MET A 34 -54.17 39.02 -5.24
C MET A 34 -54.55 38.05 -6.35
N THR A 35 -54.00 36.85 -6.32
CA THR A 35 -54.42 35.74 -7.19
C THR A 35 -55.69 35.07 -6.69
N PRO A 36 -56.65 34.74 -7.57
CA PRO A 36 -57.89 34.04 -7.19
C PRO A 36 -57.57 32.59 -6.73
N ALA A 37 -58.37 32.10 -5.78
CA ALA A 37 -58.20 30.78 -5.16
C ALA A 37 -58.23 29.65 -6.19
N PRO A 38 -57.29 28.65 -6.05
CA PRO A 38 -57.25 27.53 -6.96
C PRO A 38 -58.38 26.56 -6.80
N ALA A 39 -58.94 26.09 -7.93
CA ALA A 39 -59.98 25.07 -7.99
C ALA A 39 -59.49 23.73 -7.38
N PRO A 40 -60.36 22.88 -6.83
CA PRO A 40 -59.98 21.63 -6.20
C PRO A 40 -59.30 20.70 -7.22
N ALA A 41 -58.11 20.20 -6.83
CA ALA A 41 -57.29 19.33 -7.65
C ALA A 41 -57.96 17.98 -7.95
N PRO A 42 -57.89 17.46 -9.18
CA PRO A 42 -58.37 16.11 -9.50
C PRO A 42 -57.61 15.05 -8.73
N ALA A 43 -58.31 13.98 -8.34
CA ALA A 43 -57.77 12.87 -7.57
C ALA A 43 -56.49 12.27 -8.24
N PRO A 44 -55.47 11.90 -7.47
CA PRO A 44 -54.22 11.38 -8.05
C PRO A 44 -54.46 10.05 -8.76
N ALA A 45 -54.02 9.99 -10.02
CA ALA A 45 -54.04 8.79 -10.82
C ALA A 45 -53.17 7.67 -10.14
N PRO A 46 -53.54 6.38 -10.25
CA PRO A 46 -52.81 5.29 -9.63
C PRO A 46 -51.39 5.29 -10.17
N LYS A 47 -50.39 5.28 -9.23
CA LYS A 47 -48.97 5.21 -9.55
C LYS A 47 -48.69 3.98 -10.42
N PRO A 48 -48.05 4.13 -11.57
CA PRO A 48 -47.62 2.97 -12.37
C PRO A 48 -46.71 2.08 -11.55
N ALA A 49 -46.90 0.75 -11.67
CA ALA A 49 -46.11 -0.26 -11.01
C ALA A 49 -44.58 -0.02 -11.30
N PRO A 50 -43.70 -0.19 -10.33
CA PRO A 50 -42.28 0.03 -10.54
C PRO A 50 -41.75 -0.87 -11.64
N LYS A 51 -41.25 -0.22 -12.69
CA LYS A 51 -40.56 -0.90 -13.81
C LYS A 51 -39.39 -1.71 -13.23
N PRO A 52 -39.18 -2.99 -13.62
CA PRO A 52 -38.07 -3.77 -13.10
C PRO A 52 -36.75 -3.02 -13.38
N GLU A 53 -36.04 -2.70 -12.30
CA GLU A 53 -34.74 -2.05 -12.40
C GLU A 53 -33.77 -2.96 -13.21
N PRO A 54 -33.04 -2.39 -14.18
CA PRO A 54 -32.03 -3.14 -14.90
C PRO A 54 -31.01 -3.72 -13.92
N PRO A 55 -30.46 -4.93 -14.16
CA PRO A 55 -29.54 -5.58 -13.23
C PRO A 55 -28.38 -4.65 -12.93
N LYS A 56 -28.22 -4.29 -11.65
CA LYS A 56 -27.13 -3.42 -11.18
C LYS A 56 -25.79 -4.05 -11.60
N LYS A 57 -25.11 -3.41 -12.55
CA LYS A 57 -23.75 -3.81 -12.96
C LYS A 57 -22.87 -3.85 -11.71
N VAL A 58 -22.54 -5.04 -11.23
CA VAL A 58 -21.64 -5.24 -10.09
C VAL A 58 -20.29 -4.68 -10.50
N LYS A 59 -19.87 -3.57 -9.88
CA LYS A 59 -18.53 -3.02 -10.11
C LYS A 59 -17.52 -4.05 -9.64
N PRO A 60 -16.47 -4.37 -10.42
CA PRO A 60 -15.45 -5.31 -10.01
C PRO A 60 -14.79 -4.80 -8.72
N GLN A 61 -14.83 -5.62 -7.66
CA GLN A 61 -14.14 -5.31 -6.42
C GLN A 61 -12.67 -5.72 -6.57
N PHE A 62 -11.78 -4.74 -6.52
CA PHE A 62 -10.34 -4.98 -6.49
C PHE A 62 -9.92 -5.30 -5.05
N LEU A 63 -9.23 -6.42 -4.87
CA LEU A 63 -8.60 -6.80 -3.62
C LEU A 63 -7.09 -6.56 -3.77
N ASN A 64 -6.50 -5.72 -2.94
CA ASN A 64 -5.06 -5.59 -2.90
C ASN A 64 -4.46 -6.86 -2.30
N ILE A 65 -3.42 -7.37 -2.95
CA ILE A 65 -2.63 -8.50 -2.46
C ILE A 65 -1.27 -7.91 -2.07
N GLU A 66 -0.93 -8.08 -0.82
CA GLU A 66 0.38 -7.78 -0.29
C GLU A 66 0.89 -9.02 0.41
N GLN A 67 2.00 -9.55 -0.06
CA GLN A 67 2.64 -10.74 0.49
C GLN A 67 4.11 -10.45 0.70
N LYS A 68 4.61 -10.79 1.88
CA LYS A 68 5.98 -10.54 2.29
C LYS A 68 6.63 -11.81 2.77
N ILE A 69 7.90 -12.01 2.42
CA ILE A 69 8.77 -13.05 2.96
C ILE A 69 10.11 -12.43 3.35
N GLU A 70 10.73 -12.92 4.42
CA GLU A 70 12.07 -12.51 4.88
C GLU A 70 13.00 -13.72 4.85
N LEU A 71 13.91 -13.73 3.89
CA LEU A 71 14.96 -14.75 3.74
C LEU A 71 16.10 -14.43 4.70
N GLN A 72 16.16 -15.11 5.83
CA GLN A 72 17.16 -14.91 6.88
C GLN A 72 18.37 -15.84 6.73
N GLY A 73 19.41 -15.61 7.55
CA GLY A 73 20.56 -16.52 7.65
C GLY A 73 21.55 -16.43 6.48
N MET A 74 21.58 -15.32 5.75
CA MET A 74 22.62 -15.14 4.75
C MET A 74 24.03 -15.17 5.36
N PRO A 75 25.04 -15.80 4.71
CA PRO A 75 26.37 -15.91 5.24
C PRO A 75 27.01 -14.56 5.54
N PHE A 76 27.85 -14.51 6.59
CA PHE A 76 28.58 -13.29 6.95
C PHE A 76 29.48 -12.82 5.79
N ALA A 77 29.46 -11.52 5.48
CA ALA A 77 30.23 -10.87 4.42
C ALA A 77 30.03 -11.44 2.99
N LYS A 78 29.06 -12.34 2.79
CA LYS A 78 28.76 -12.91 1.47
C LYS A 78 27.39 -12.49 0.96
N ALA A 79 27.22 -12.49 -0.37
CA ALA A 79 25.97 -12.22 -1.06
C ALA A 79 25.49 -13.51 -1.76
N GLU A 80 25.34 -14.56 -1.00
CA GLU A 80 24.93 -15.88 -1.49
C GLU A 80 23.62 -16.30 -0.80
N MET A 81 22.74 -16.94 -1.55
CA MET A 81 21.57 -17.60 -1.00
C MET A 81 21.95 -19.00 -0.51
N THR A 82 21.54 -19.34 0.71
CA THR A 82 21.65 -20.71 1.21
C THR A 82 20.63 -21.63 0.51
N ALA A 83 20.80 -22.94 0.65
CA ALA A 83 19.82 -23.92 0.15
C ALA A 83 18.43 -23.69 0.82
N ASP A 84 18.42 -23.37 2.12
CA ASP A 84 17.21 -23.08 2.86
C ASP A 84 16.49 -21.84 2.33
N ASN A 85 17.24 -20.76 2.01
CA ASN A 85 16.67 -19.55 1.42
C ASN A 85 16.00 -19.82 0.07
N LYS A 86 16.63 -20.68 -0.77
CA LYS A 86 16.03 -21.08 -2.06
C LYS A 86 14.76 -21.87 -1.86
N ALA A 87 14.80 -22.90 -0.99
CA ALA A 87 13.63 -23.71 -0.69
C ALA A 87 12.45 -22.90 -0.08
N GLU A 88 12.76 -21.93 0.78
CA GLU A 88 11.77 -21.04 1.38
C GLU A 88 11.14 -20.12 0.32
N LEU A 89 11.94 -19.55 -0.57
CA LEU A 89 11.47 -18.71 -1.67
C LEU A 89 10.64 -19.51 -2.68
N ASP A 90 11.02 -20.77 -2.99
CA ASP A 90 10.25 -21.64 -3.87
C ASP A 90 8.88 -21.98 -3.27
N LYS A 91 8.81 -22.30 -1.98
CA LYS A 91 7.55 -22.50 -1.26
C LYS A 91 6.67 -21.27 -1.32
N PHE A 92 7.25 -20.10 -1.13
CA PHE A 92 6.53 -18.82 -1.20
C PHE A 92 5.97 -18.58 -2.62
N LEU A 93 6.77 -18.79 -3.67
CA LEU A 93 6.33 -18.66 -5.06
C LEU A 93 5.24 -19.67 -5.41
N ALA A 94 5.35 -20.91 -4.95
CA ALA A 94 4.32 -21.93 -5.14
C ALA A 94 3.00 -21.56 -4.45
N ALA A 95 3.06 -21.02 -3.22
CA ALA A 95 1.90 -20.54 -2.50
C ALA A 95 1.23 -19.34 -3.22
N LEU A 96 2.03 -18.38 -3.73
CA LEU A 96 1.54 -17.28 -4.54
C LEU A 96 0.82 -17.79 -5.80
N ARG A 97 1.43 -18.69 -6.56
CA ARG A 97 0.82 -19.29 -7.77
C ARG A 97 -0.49 -20.01 -7.45
N LYS A 98 -0.56 -20.76 -6.34
CA LYS A 98 -1.78 -21.42 -5.87
C LYS A 98 -2.85 -20.39 -5.50
N ALA A 99 -2.50 -19.35 -4.76
CA ALA A 99 -3.41 -18.28 -4.35
C ALA A 99 -3.96 -17.51 -5.57
N THR A 100 -3.12 -17.25 -6.58
CA THR A 100 -3.53 -16.57 -7.81
C THR A 100 -4.52 -17.42 -8.60
N LYS A 101 -4.26 -18.73 -8.76
CA LYS A 101 -5.19 -19.67 -9.43
C LYS A 101 -6.54 -19.76 -8.71
N ALA A 102 -6.54 -19.75 -7.38
CA ALA A 102 -7.76 -19.87 -6.58
C ALA A 102 -8.63 -18.58 -6.58
N ARG A 103 -8.03 -17.42 -6.75
CA ARG A 103 -8.70 -16.11 -6.67
C ARG A 103 -9.13 -15.53 -8.02
N GLY A 104 -8.79 -16.17 -9.14
CA GLY A 104 -9.07 -15.68 -10.48
C GLY A 104 -7.90 -14.85 -11.05
N VAL A 105 -8.19 -13.82 -11.84
CA VAL A 105 -7.15 -13.01 -12.46
C VAL A 105 -6.46 -12.14 -11.40
N VAL A 106 -5.21 -12.45 -11.12
CA VAL A 106 -4.34 -11.65 -10.25
C VAL A 106 -3.31 -10.95 -11.14
N ASN A 107 -3.29 -9.63 -11.06
CA ASN A 107 -2.26 -8.83 -11.71
C ASN A 107 -1.21 -8.44 -10.65
N VAL A 108 -0.01 -9.01 -10.76
CA VAL A 108 1.14 -8.59 -9.95
C VAL A 108 1.60 -7.24 -10.49
N SER A 109 1.63 -6.22 -9.63
CA SER A 109 2.01 -4.86 -9.99
C SER A 109 3.50 -4.61 -9.78
N ALA A 110 4.06 -5.14 -8.70
CA ALA A 110 5.48 -4.99 -8.38
C ALA A 110 5.95 -6.09 -7.43
N VAL A 111 7.23 -6.40 -7.52
CA VAL A 111 8.00 -7.23 -6.59
C VAL A 111 9.17 -6.39 -6.09
N VAL A 112 9.21 -6.08 -4.81
CA VAL A 112 10.28 -5.27 -4.19
C VAL A 112 11.20 -6.19 -3.41
N VAL A 113 12.50 -6.15 -3.75
CA VAL A 113 13.55 -6.95 -3.12
C VAL A 113 14.49 -6.03 -2.35
N THR A 114 14.46 -6.09 -1.04
CA THR A 114 15.25 -5.23 -0.16
C THR A 114 16.32 -6.03 0.56
N GLY A 115 17.61 -5.71 0.32
CA GLY A 115 18.73 -6.33 0.99
C GLY A 115 19.12 -5.62 2.28
N HIS A 116 19.47 -6.41 3.30
CA HIS A 116 19.92 -5.91 4.60
C HIS A 116 21.22 -6.58 5.03
N THR A 117 21.98 -5.87 5.89
CA THR A 117 23.21 -6.39 6.52
C THR A 117 23.13 -6.20 8.03
N ASP A 118 24.04 -6.86 8.73
CA ASP A 118 24.38 -6.49 10.10
C ASP A 118 25.19 -5.18 10.14
N ARG A 119 25.42 -4.64 11.35
CA ARG A 119 26.14 -3.37 11.56
C ARG A 119 27.68 -3.50 11.58
N ILE A 120 28.23 -4.69 11.32
CA ILE A 120 29.67 -4.89 11.31
C ILE A 120 30.27 -4.37 10.00
N GLY A 121 31.18 -3.41 10.10
CA GLY A 121 31.84 -2.77 8.94
C GLY A 121 31.30 -1.38 8.61
N SER A 122 31.87 -0.76 7.59
CA SER A 122 31.49 0.60 7.17
C SER A 122 30.12 0.63 6.47
N LEU A 123 29.45 1.76 6.53
CA LEU A 123 28.17 1.96 5.82
C LEU A 123 28.33 1.75 4.31
N LYS A 124 29.41 2.28 3.71
CA LYS A 124 29.69 2.14 2.27
C LYS A 124 29.84 0.67 1.86
N TYR A 125 30.59 -0.12 2.64
CA TYR A 125 30.72 -1.56 2.40
C TYR A 125 29.37 -2.29 2.50
N ASN A 126 28.61 -2.00 3.55
CA ASN A 126 27.32 -2.64 3.80
C ASN A 126 26.23 -2.23 2.79
N MET A 127 26.29 -1.02 2.24
CA MET A 127 25.42 -0.63 1.12
C MET A 127 25.66 -1.53 -0.09
N GLY A 128 26.91 -1.62 -0.56
CA GLY A 128 27.24 -2.50 -1.70
C GLY A 128 26.95 -3.99 -1.42
N LEU A 129 27.14 -4.47 -0.18
CA LEU A 129 26.83 -5.86 0.19
C LEU A 129 25.30 -6.11 0.15
N SER A 130 24.50 -5.19 0.69
CA SER A 130 23.04 -5.31 0.69
C SER A 130 22.45 -5.27 -0.72
N GLU A 131 22.98 -4.41 -1.60
CA GLU A 131 22.62 -4.36 -3.02
C GLU A 131 22.93 -5.69 -3.72
N ARG A 132 24.15 -6.23 -3.55
CA ARG A 132 24.51 -7.53 -4.14
C ARG A 132 23.60 -8.65 -3.65
N ARG A 133 23.20 -8.66 -2.38
CA ARG A 133 22.24 -9.64 -1.84
C ARG A 133 20.88 -9.52 -2.52
N ALA A 134 20.37 -8.29 -2.68
CA ALA A 134 19.13 -8.06 -3.39
C ALA A 134 19.20 -8.52 -4.86
N VAL A 135 20.32 -8.26 -5.55
CA VAL A 135 20.53 -8.68 -6.94
C VAL A 135 20.56 -10.22 -7.09
N VAL A 136 21.18 -10.94 -6.15
CA VAL A 136 21.21 -12.41 -6.18
C VAL A 136 19.78 -12.97 -6.06
N VAL A 137 18.96 -12.45 -5.14
CA VAL A 137 17.57 -12.87 -4.99
C VAL A 137 16.74 -12.45 -6.20
N LYS A 138 16.92 -11.24 -6.74
CA LYS A 138 16.31 -10.81 -8.00
C LYS A 138 16.58 -11.80 -9.14
N ASN A 139 17.86 -12.15 -9.34
CA ASN A 139 18.23 -13.08 -10.42
C ASN A 139 17.58 -14.45 -10.23
N TYR A 140 17.47 -14.93 -9.00
CA TYR A 140 16.75 -16.16 -8.70
C TYR A 140 15.26 -16.06 -9.03
N LEU A 141 14.58 -14.95 -8.69
CA LEU A 141 13.19 -14.71 -9.04
C LEU A 141 12.97 -14.70 -10.56
N VAL A 142 13.87 -14.08 -11.32
CA VAL A 142 13.84 -14.09 -12.79
C VAL A 142 13.98 -15.51 -13.31
N SER A 143 14.92 -16.31 -12.80
CA SER A 143 15.08 -17.73 -13.19
C SER A 143 13.84 -18.58 -12.82
N ALA A 144 13.14 -18.21 -11.76
CA ALA A 144 11.88 -18.83 -11.36
C ALA A 144 10.65 -18.36 -12.19
N GLY A 145 10.85 -17.51 -13.20
CA GLY A 145 9.82 -17.07 -14.15
C GLY A 145 9.05 -15.82 -13.71
N VAL A 146 9.59 -15.01 -12.80
CA VAL A 146 9.03 -13.68 -12.49
C VAL A 146 9.54 -12.68 -13.52
N ASP A 147 8.65 -11.85 -14.09
CA ASP A 147 9.04 -10.84 -15.08
C ASP A 147 9.99 -9.81 -14.45
N GLN A 148 11.17 -9.67 -15.05
CA GLN A 148 12.21 -8.74 -14.61
C GLN A 148 11.71 -7.29 -14.53
N LYS A 149 10.77 -6.89 -15.38
CA LYS A 149 10.21 -5.54 -15.41
C LYS A 149 9.41 -5.19 -14.18
N LEU A 150 8.91 -6.19 -13.47
CA LEU A 150 8.14 -6.04 -12.24
C LEU A 150 9.02 -6.04 -10.99
N ILE A 151 10.32 -6.38 -11.12
CA ILE A 151 11.21 -6.53 -9.97
C ILE A 151 12.01 -5.26 -9.74
N PHE A 152 11.79 -4.63 -8.60
CA PHE A 152 12.58 -3.51 -8.08
C PHE A 152 13.47 -4.02 -6.95
N TRP A 153 14.70 -3.53 -6.86
CA TRP A 153 15.63 -3.94 -5.82
C TRP A 153 16.38 -2.77 -5.24
N GLU A 154 16.68 -2.85 -3.94
CA GLU A 154 17.46 -1.86 -3.23
C GLU A 154 18.29 -2.48 -2.11
N GLY A 155 19.38 -1.81 -1.72
CA GLY A 155 20.16 -2.14 -0.53
C GLY A 155 19.91 -1.10 0.56
N LYS A 156 19.57 -1.54 1.77
CA LYS A 156 19.38 -0.67 2.94
C LYS A 156 20.48 -0.78 3.99
N ALA A 157 21.53 -1.55 3.71
CA ALA A 157 22.59 -1.83 4.67
C ALA A 157 22.00 -2.23 6.04
N PHE A 158 22.50 -1.65 7.13
CA PHE A 158 22.01 -1.89 8.50
C PHE A 158 21.04 -0.81 9.01
N LYS A 159 20.42 -0.03 8.13
CA LYS A 159 19.51 1.06 8.51
C LYS A 159 18.19 0.58 9.13
N GLN A 160 17.82 -0.67 8.88
CA GLN A 160 16.58 -1.28 9.39
C GLN A 160 16.89 -2.57 10.16
N PRO A 161 17.47 -2.47 11.37
CA PRO A 161 17.82 -3.63 12.19
C PRO A 161 16.56 -4.30 12.76
N ILE A 162 16.62 -5.62 12.94
CA ILE A 162 15.59 -6.36 13.67
C ILE A 162 15.70 -5.99 15.16
N PRO A 163 14.57 -5.67 15.84
CA PRO A 163 14.60 -5.17 17.22
C PRO A 163 15.34 -6.04 18.21
N VAL A 164 15.24 -7.36 18.11
CA VAL A 164 15.94 -8.32 19.01
C VAL A 164 17.45 -8.15 18.96
N THR A 165 18.03 -7.68 17.85
CA THR A 165 19.49 -7.48 17.71
C THR A 165 20.02 -6.24 18.44
N LYS A 166 19.16 -5.43 19.04
CA LYS A 166 19.57 -4.33 19.94
C LYS A 166 20.29 -4.83 21.20
N PHE A 167 20.01 -6.06 21.62
CA PHE A 167 20.66 -6.69 22.78
C PHE A 167 22.06 -7.26 22.46
N CYS A 168 22.48 -7.30 21.20
CA CYS A 168 23.82 -7.74 20.83
C CYS A 168 24.83 -6.65 21.23
N ASP A 169 25.63 -6.90 22.28
CA ASP A 169 26.61 -5.93 22.77
C ASP A 169 27.87 -5.95 21.89
N ASN A 170 28.42 -4.77 21.58
CA ASN A 170 29.69 -4.62 20.87
C ASN A 170 30.90 -5.14 21.67
N LYS A 171 30.75 -5.33 22.98
CA LYS A 171 31.78 -5.96 23.84
C LYS A 171 31.87 -7.47 23.69
N MET A 172 30.91 -8.13 23.02
CA MET A 172 30.96 -9.55 22.74
C MET A 172 32.19 -9.91 21.90
N LYS A 173 32.71 -11.14 22.09
CA LYS A 173 33.72 -11.67 21.17
C LYS A 173 33.19 -11.63 19.73
N ARG A 174 34.05 -11.30 18.77
CA ARG A 174 33.65 -11.08 17.36
C ARG A 174 32.76 -12.22 16.80
N LYS A 175 33.10 -13.47 17.09
CA LYS A 175 32.31 -14.62 16.64
C LYS A 175 30.88 -14.60 17.21
N GLN A 176 30.76 -14.37 18.50
CA GLN A 176 29.46 -14.28 19.20
C GLN A 176 28.63 -13.09 18.66
N LEU A 177 29.28 -11.94 18.42
CA LEU A 177 28.58 -10.78 17.85
C LEU A 177 28.05 -11.06 16.43
N ILE A 178 28.85 -11.74 15.59
CA ILE A 178 28.42 -12.14 14.23
C ILE A 178 27.20 -13.07 14.30
N GLU A 179 27.18 -14.03 15.23
CA GLU A 179 26.05 -14.94 15.42
C GLU A 179 24.80 -14.21 15.97
N CYS A 180 24.99 -13.37 16.98
CA CYS A 180 23.92 -12.56 17.55
C CYS A 180 23.24 -11.65 16.52
N LEU A 181 24.01 -11.07 15.61
CA LEU A 181 23.52 -10.19 14.56
C LEU A 181 23.02 -10.94 13.30
N ALA A 182 23.05 -12.27 13.28
CA ALA A 182 22.65 -13.09 12.13
C ALA A 182 21.26 -12.74 11.57
N PRO A 183 20.22 -12.45 12.37
CA PRO A 183 18.89 -12.11 11.86
C PRO A 183 18.88 -10.85 10.97
N ASN A 184 19.82 -9.93 11.16
CA ASN A 184 19.91 -8.73 10.30
C ASN A 184 20.42 -9.05 8.89
N ARG A 185 21.11 -10.18 8.70
CA ARG A 185 21.58 -10.61 7.38
C ARG A 185 20.46 -11.31 6.63
N ARG A 186 19.58 -10.50 6.07
CA ARG A 186 18.37 -10.96 5.40
C ARG A 186 18.11 -10.23 4.10
N VAL A 187 17.25 -10.81 3.29
CA VAL A 187 16.61 -10.14 2.15
C VAL A 187 15.09 -10.25 2.31
N THR A 188 14.42 -9.14 2.17
CA THR A 188 12.95 -9.08 2.19
C THR A 188 12.45 -9.06 0.75
N VAL A 189 11.47 -9.88 0.45
CA VAL A 189 10.75 -9.88 -0.84
C VAL A 189 9.29 -9.54 -0.56
N GLU A 190 8.82 -8.44 -1.14
CA GLU A 190 7.45 -7.97 -1.02
C GLU A 190 6.79 -8.03 -2.40
N VAL A 191 5.66 -8.71 -2.50
CA VAL A 191 4.88 -8.83 -3.73
C VAL A 191 3.59 -8.04 -3.56
N VAL A 192 3.41 -7.04 -4.40
CA VAL A 192 2.22 -6.19 -4.45
C VAL A 192 1.45 -6.47 -5.73
N GLY A 193 0.14 -6.67 -5.59
CA GLY A 193 -0.71 -6.95 -6.74
C GLY A 193 -2.17 -6.62 -6.47
N ARG A 194 -3.00 -6.79 -7.51
CA ARG A 194 -4.45 -6.65 -7.43
C ARG A 194 -5.12 -7.92 -7.95
N ALA A 195 -6.04 -8.46 -7.14
CA ALA A 195 -6.94 -9.52 -7.58
C ALA A 195 -8.27 -8.90 -7.99
N ILE A 196 -8.79 -9.32 -9.16
CA ILE A 196 -10.17 -9.02 -9.55
C ILE A 196 -11.03 -10.15 -8.98
N ASN A 197 -11.85 -9.83 -7.99
CA ASN A 197 -12.78 -10.80 -7.43
C ASN A 197 -13.98 -10.95 -8.39
N LEU A 198 -13.93 -11.94 -9.27
CA LEU A 198 -15.03 -12.24 -10.19
C LEU A 198 -16.16 -13.05 -9.53
N LYS A 199 -15.94 -13.56 -8.32
CA LYS A 199 -16.99 -14.28 -7.58
C LYS A 199 -17.73 -13.28 -6.68
N PRO A 200 -19.06 -13.08 -6.86
CA PRO A 200 -19.84 -12.31 -5.92
C PRO A 200 -19.72 -12.99 -4.54
N LYS A 201 -19.40 -12.19 -3.51
CA LYS A 201 -19.42 -12.66 -2.12
C LYS A 201 -20.77 -13.33 -1.86
N PRO A 202 -20.84 -14.61 -1.42
CA PRO A 202 -22.12 -15.22 -1.12
C PRO A 202 -22.86 -14.30 -0.16
N LYS A 203 -24.11 -13.94 -0.53
CA LYS A 203 -25.00 -13.16 0.34
C LYS A 203 -25.05 -13.87 1.69
N PRO A 204 -24.85 -13.19 2.83
CA PRO A 204 -25.03 -13.84 4.12
C PRO A 204 -26.41 -14.48 4.11
N ALA A 205 -26.46 -15.79 4.37
CA ALA A 205 -27.71 -16.52 4.43
C ALA A 205 -28.64 -15.77 5.41
N ALA A 206 -29.79 -15.33 4.89
CA ALA A 206 -30.81 -14.69 5.73
C ALA A 206 -31.08 -15.65 6.89
N LYS A 207 -30.85 -15.21 8.13
CA LYS A 207 -31.21 -15.96 9.32
C LYS A 207 -32.69 -16.31 9.19
N LYS A 208 -33.01 -17.61 9.05
CA LYS A 208 -34.39 -18.09 9.15
C LYS A 208 -35.00 -17.51 10.44
N PRO A 209 -36.18 -16.88 10.38
CA PRO A 209 -36.83 -16.44 11.59
C PRO A 209 -37.07 -17.66 12.49
N ALA A 210 -36.62 -17.57 13.73
CA ALA A 210 -36.83 -18.61 14.74
C ALA A 210 -38.34 -18.87 14.84
N ALA A 211 -38.74 -20.12 14.59
CA ALA A 211 -40.11 -20.57 14.77
C ALA A 211 -40.51 -20.33 16.22
N LYS A 212 -41.55 -19.51 16.41
CA LYS A 212 -42.21 -19.31 17.72
C LYS A 212 -42.72 -20.67 18.22
N LYS A 213 -42.18 -21.11 19.37
CA LYS A 213 -42.63 -22.26 20.11
C LYS A 213 -44.05 -21.99 20.57
N PRO A 214 -45.04 -22.90 20.34
CA PRO A 214 -46.37 -22.70 20.87
C PRO A 214 -46.34 -22.79 22.39
N ALA A 215 -46.97 -21.80 23.02
CA ALA A 215 -47.23 -21.82 24.48
C ALA A 215 -48.23 -22.95 24.82
N ARG A 216 -47.88 -23.69 25.85
CA ARG A 216 -48.75 -24.65 26.53
C ARG A 216 -49.39 -23.97 27.72
#